data_d0b00d2ec6c85b0b64c29604685c7782
#
_entry.id   d0b00d2ec6c85b0b64c29604685c7782
#
_cell.length_a   1.000
_cell.length_b   1.000
_cell.length_c   1.000
_cell.angle_alpha   90.00
_cell.angle_beta   90.00
_cell.angle_gamma   90.00
#
_symmetry.space_group_name_H-M   'P 1'
#
loop_
_entity.id
_entity.type
_entity.pdbx_description
1 polymer ?
#
loop_
_entity_poly.entity_id
_entity_poly.type
_entity_poly.pdbx_seq_one_letter_code
_entity_poly.pdbx_strand_id
1 'polypeptide(L)'
;MTEYSEPERFASARIPTYTAATAVIGGRPAGLVAALALAHFGVPTVLVAPPPGRADNRTTALMRPSVKALEALGVWSSCRDHAAPLRVMRIADDTGRLWRAPEVRFEAAEIGLEAFAWNIENTHLVAALWDRVTTMPSLTHLPTAAQSVSIGQWGVTATLADGATLDCRIAVGADGRNSICRTAAGISLDSRTYPQTALTFTLAHTRPHHDISTEFHTAGGPFTLVPLPGLRSSLVCVVADDEAERLCALAPEALDAEIERRSHSILGKMHIEPGYGVFPVSIATASRFAADRIALVGEAAHLFPPIGAQGLNLGVRDAVAIAEIAGDIHRRGGDIADAITPYDRRRRSDIASRSIAVDLLNRSLLSDFLAVQSLRGLTLYALDRIGPLRRAAMREGVAPRAGLPALMRGEDS
;
A
#
# COMPACT_ATOMS: atom_id res chain seq x y z
N MET A 1 17.15 -65.27 32.31
CA MET A 1 16.88 -63.93 32.89
C MET A 1 17.19 -62.92 31.81
N THR A 2 16.17 -62.47 31.13
CA THR A 2 16.27 -61.50 30.03
C THR A 2 15.82 -60.14 30.61
N GLU A 3 16.76 -59.23 30.73
CA GLU A 3 16.48 -57.85 31.16
C GLU A 3 15.66 -57.13 30.07
N TYR A 4 14.43 -56.73 30.46
CA TYR A 4 13.64 -55.80 29.68
C TYR A 4 14.18 -54.38 29.95
N SER A 5 14.81 -53.74 28.95
CA SER A 5 15.14 -52.33 28.97
C SER A 5 13.84 -51.53 28.80
N GLU A 6 13.52 -50.64 29.76
CA GLU A 6 12.43 -49.69 29.65
C GLU A 6 12.63 -48.75 28.43
N PRO A 7 11.58 -48.45 27.66
CA PRO A 7 11.69 -47.47 26.57
C PRO A 7 11.95 -46.09 27.15
N GLU A 8 12.99 -45.41 26.65
CA GLU A 8 13.28 -44.01 26.93
C GLU A 8 12.01 -43.19 26.75
N ARG A 9 11.56 -42.52 27.81
CA ARG A 9 10.51 -41.51 27.76
C ARG A 9 10.99 -40.37 26.88
N PHE A 10 10.45 -40.28 25.69
CA PHE A 10 10.56 -39.05 24.86
C PHE A 10 10.10 -37.89 25.73
N ALA A 11 11.02 -37.06 26.18
CA ALA A 11 10.72 -35.78 26.79
C ALA A 11 9.94 -34.97 25.75
N SER A 12 8.66 -34.75 25.96
CA SER A 12 7.87 -33.87 25.12
C SER A 12 8.52 -32.50 25.16
N ALA A 13 9.15 -32.12 24.05
CA ALA A 13 9.70 -30.77 23.91
C ALA A 13 8.59 -29.78 24.25
N ARG A 14 8.78 -28.95 25.29
CA ARG A 14 7.81 -27.92 25.67
C ARG A 14 7.68 -26.99 24.47
N ILE A 15 6.48 -26.88 23.94
CA ILE A 15 6.14 -25.91 22.89
C ILE A 15 6.43 -24.51 23.44
N PRO A 16 7.31 -23.72 22.82
CA PRO A 16 7.65 -22.40 23.33
C PRO A 16 6.43 -21.47 23.29
N THR A 17 6.22 -20.73 24.38
CA THR A 17 5.20 -19.70 24.47
C THR A 17 5.88 -18.34 24.59
N TYR A 18 5.56 -17.43 23.69
CA TYR A 18 6.01 -16.05 23.71
C TYR A 18 4.94 -15.14 24.29
N THR A 19 5.33 -14.01 24.86
CA THR A 19 4.39 -13.00 25.36
C THR A 19 4.82 -11.61 24.94
N ALA A 20 3.84 -10.76 24.55
CA ALA A 20 4.08 -9.38 24.17
C ALA A 20 2.89 -8.48 24.51
N ALA A 21 3.11 -7.17 24.53
CA ALA A 21 1.99 -6.22 24.56
C ALA A 21 1.24 -6.24 23.23
N THR A 22 1.97 -6.26 22.13
CA THR A 22 1.40 -6.25 20.77
C THR A 22 2.09 -7.28 19.88
N ALA A 23 1.31 -8.02 19.10
CA ALA A 23 1.79 -8.84 17.98
C ALA A 23 1.42 -8.18 16.64
N VAL A 24 2.36 -8.08 15.72
CA VAL A 24 2.10 -7.73 14.32
C VAL A 24 2.20 -9.00 13.49
N ILE A 25 1.11 -9.37 12.82
CA ILE A 25 1.03 -10.58 12.01
C ILE A 25 1.14 -10.21 10.52
N GLY A 26 2.29 -10.50 9.92
CA GLY A 26 2.57 -10.26 8.50
C GLY A 26 3.72 -9.31 8.24
N GLY A 27 4.63 -9.71 7.32
CA GLY A 27 5.91 -9.05 6.98
C GLY A 27 5.89 -8.29 5.66
N ARG A 28 4.72 -7.91 5.13
CA ARG A 28 4.62 -6.99 3.98
C ARG A 28 4.83 -5.54 4.42
N PRO A 29 5.06 -4.58 3.50
CA PRO A 29 5.41 -3.20 3.88
C PRO A 29 4.54 -2.57 4.97
N ALA A 30 3.22 -2.71 4.91
CA ALA A 30 2.33 -2.16 5.94
C ALA A 30 2.56 -2.78 7.33
N GLY A 31 2.82 -4.10 7.39
CA GLY A 31 3.12 -4.80 8.63
C GLY A 31 4.48 -4.41 9.20
N LEU A 32 5.51 -4.31 8.37
CA LEU A 32 6.83 -3.86 8.77
C LEU A 32 6.78 -2.42 9.33
N VAL A 33 6.04 -1.52 8.65
CA VAL A 33 5.83 -0.16 9.15
C VAL A 33 5.06 -0.17 10.47
N ALA A 34 4.04 -1.04 10.63
CA ALA A 34 3.29 -1.13 11.88
C ALA A 34 4.18 -1.59 13.04
N ALA A 35 5.01 -2.60 12.82
CA ALA A 35 5.95 -3.09 13.84
C ALA A 35 6.97 -2.03 14.23
N LEU A 36 7.57 -1.36 13.24
CA LEU A 36 8.53 -0.27 13.46
C LEU A 36 7.89 0.92 14.18
N ALA A 37 6.67 1.31 13.79
CA ALA A 37 5.98 2.44 14.40
C ALA A 37 5.55 2.15 15.85
N LEU A 38 5.03 0.96 16.15
CA LEU A 38 4.70 0.55 17.52
C LEU A 38 5.95 0.58 18.42
N ALA A 39 7.04 -0.02 17.95
CA ALA A 39 8.31 -0.02 18.66
C ALA A 39 8.89 1.41 18.82
N HIS A 40 8.74 2.28 17.82
CA HIS A 40 9.12 3.70 17.89
C HIS A 40 8.35 4.45 19.00
N PHE A 41 7.08 4.17 19.18
CA PHE A 41 6.25 4.73 20.26
C PHE A 41 6.46 4.03 21.63
N GLY A 42 7.43 3.10 21.73
CA GLY A 42 7.80 2.43 22.97
C GLY A 42 6.87 1.25 23.35
N VAL A 43 6.02 0.80 22.46
CA VAL A 43 5.14 -0.35 22.70
C VAL A 43 5.92 -1.65 22.49
N PRO A 44 6.03 -2.55 23.51
CA PRO A 44 6.67 -3.85 23.34
C PRO A 44 5.96 -4.68 22.26
N THR A 45 6.68 -4.94 21.16
CA THR A 45 6.10 -5.48 19.95
C THR A 45 6.84 -6.72 19.47
N VAL A 46 6.09 -7.75 19.08
CA VAL A 46 6.60 -8.94 18.38
C VAL A 46 6.06 -8.92 16.95
N LEU A 47 6.96 -8.99 15.96
CA LEU A 47 6.62 -9.20 14.55
C LEU A 47 6.66 -10.70 14.25
N VAL A 48 5.53 -11.23 13.79
CA VAL A 48 5.41 -12.61 13.28
C VAL A 48 5.35 -12.54 11.77
N ALA A 49 6.44 -12.91 11.13
CA ALA A 49 6.55 -12.91 9.68
C ALA A 49 7.65 -13.86 9.22
N PRO A 50 7.42 -14.67 8.17
CA PRO A 50 8.50 -15.41 7.54
C PRO A 50 9.52 -14.43 6.96
N PRO A 51 10.77 -14.85 6.73
CA PRO A 51 11.77 -14.06 6.01
C PRO A 51 11.24 -13.56 4.66
N PRO A 52 11.79 -12.49 4.09
CA PRO A 52 11.38 -11.98 2.79
C PRO A 52 11.39 -13.12 1.75
N GLY A 53 10.25 -13.29 1.07
CA GLY A 53 10.11 -14.32 0.04
C GLY A 53 10.61 -13.83 -1.32
N ARG A 54 9.95 -14.31 -2.39
CA ARG A 54 10.26 -13.94 -3.78
C ARG A 54 10.17 -12.42 -3.98
N ALA A 55 11.09 -11.86 -4.77
CA ALA A 55 11.12 -10.45 -5.12
C ALA A 55 9.77 -9.97 -5.70
N ASP A 56 9.31 -8.81 -5.23
CA ASP A 56 8.13 -8.12 -5.74
C ASP A 56 8.61 -7.01 -6.70
N ASN A 57 8.51 -7.27 -8.01
CA ASN A 57 8.95 -6.34 -9.04
C ASN A 57 8.00 -5.15 -9.26
N ARG A 58 6.94 -5.03 -8.46
CA ARG A 58 6.06 -3.85 -8.50
C ARG A 58 6.77 -2.64 -7.92
N THR A 59 6.23 -1.48 -8.25
CA THR A 59 6.67 -0.20 -7.70
C THR A 59 5.57 0.42 -6.86
N THR A 60 5.97 1.34 -6.01
CA THR A 60 5.04 2.13 -5.20
C THR A 60 5.44 3.60 -5.23
N ALA A 61 4.50 4.46 -5.59
CA ALA A 61 4.66 5.90 -5.40
C ALA A 61 4.26 6.26 -3.96
N LEU A 62 5.26 6.55 -3.14
CA LEU A 62 5.10 6.96 -1.74
C LEU A 62 4.79 8.46 -1.68
N MET A 63 3.60 8.81 -1.24
CA MET A 63 3.19 10.20 -1.05
C MET A 63 3.98 10.87 0.08
N ARG A 64 4.10 12.19 0.06
CA ARG A 64 4.86 12.97 1.04
C ARG A 64 4.59 12.56 2.50
N PRO A 65 3.34 12.36 2.98
CA PRO A 65 3.09 11.91 4.35
C PRO A 65 3.68 10.54 4.68
N SER A 66 3.66 9.59 3.71
CA SER A 66 4.26 8.26 3.91
C SER A 66 5.78 8.35 3.98
N VAL A 67 6.40 9.19 3.16
CA VAL A 67 7.84 9.47 3.22
C VAL A 67 8.22 10.06 4.57
N LYS A 68 7.44 11.02 5.10
CA LYS A 68 7.64 11.58 6.45
C LYS A 68 7.63 10.51 7.55
N ALA A 69 6.68 9.58 7.48
CA ALA A 69 6.65 8.45 8.41
C ALA A 69 7.91 7.58 8.30
N LEU A 70 8.35 7.27 7.07
CA LEU A 70 9.58 6.48 6.86
C LEU A 70 10.85 7.23 7.28
N GLU A 71 10.88 8.57 7.13
CA GLU A 71 11.95 9.43 7.67
C GLU A 71 12.01 9.32 9.19
N ALA A 72 10.89 9.50 9.89
CA ALA A 72 10.79 9.41 11.35
C ALA A 72 11.16 8.00 11.89
N LEU A 73 10.87 6.95 11.13
CA LEU A 73 11.22 5.57 11.46
C LEU A 73 12.67 5.20 11.11
N GLY A 74 13.43 6.10 10.47
CA GLY A 74 14.82 5.87 10.05
C GLY A 74 14.99 4.92 8.87
N VAL A 75 13.97 4.80 8.01
CA VAL A 75 13.96 3.92 6.82
C VAL A 75 14.29 4.69 5.53
N TRP A 76 13.85 5.94 5.43
CA TRP A 76 13.87 6.68 4.16
C TRP A 76 15.26 6.95 3.60
N SER A 77 16.26 7.14 4.46
CA SER A 77 17.65 7.34 4.02
C SER A 77 18.19 6.23 3.13
N SER A 78 17.79 4.97 3.42
CA SER A 78 18.17 3.80 2.61
C SER A 78 17.32 3.63 1.34
N CYS A 79 16.19 4.35 1.24
CA CYS A 79 15.29 4.30 0.09
C CYS A 79 15.57 5.39 -0.94
N ARG A 80 16.08 6.54 -0.51
CA ARG A 80 16.11 7.80 -1.28
C ARG A 80 16.80 7.65 -2.64
N ASP A 81 17.95 7.01 -2.68
CA ASP A 81 18.75 6.87 -3.91
C ASP A 81 18.15 5.87 -4.91
N HIS A 82 17.18 5.06 -4.45
CA HIS A 82 16.42 4.11 -5.25
C HIS A 82 15.04 4.63 -5.66
N ALA A 83 14.71 5.87 -5.31
CA ALA A 83 13.41 6.48 -5.56
C ALA A 83 13.52 7.66 -6.52
N ALA A 84 12.56 7.78 -7.45
CA ALA A 84 12.45 8.94 -8.34
C ALA A 84 11.35 9.89 -7.85
N PRO A 85 11.61 11.21 -7.76
CA PRO A 85 10.60 12.19 -7.38
C PRO A 85 9.54 12.35 -8.49
N LEU A 86 8.29 12.51 -8.12
CA LEU A 86 7.19 12.88 -9.01
C LEU A 86 6.91 14.37 -8.84
N ARG A 87 7.58 15.20 -9.63
CA ARG A 87 7.48 16.66 -9.53
C ARG A 87 6.31 17.22 -10.29
N VAL A 88 5.93 16.52 -11.38
CA VAL A 88 4.82 16.90 -12.26
C VAL A 88 3.91 15.68 -12.44
N MET A 89 2.62 15.89 -12.32
CA MET A 89 1.58 14.92 -12.71
C MET A 89 0.89 15.46 -13.96
N ARG A 90 0.94 14.72 -15.05
CA ARG A 90 0.32 15.04 -16.34
C ARG A 90 -0.82 14.07 -16.59
N ILE A 91 -2.02 14.60 -16.84
CA ILE A 91 -3.21 13.84 -17.19
C ILE A 91 -3.61 14.20 -18.61
N ALA A 92 -3.70 13.22 -19.49
CA ALA A 92 -4.09 13.37 -20.88
C ALA A 92 -5.31 12.49 -21.21
N ASP A 93 -6.27 13.05 -21.92
CA ASP A 93 -7.43 12.29 -22.44
C ASP A 93 -7.04 11.60 -23.75
N ASP A 94 -6.92 10.27 -23.70
CA ASP A 94 -6.60 9.39 -24.82
C ASP A 94 -7.75 8.40 -25.11
N THR A 95 -8.97 8.82 -24.86
CA THR A 95 -10.17 7.98 -25.10
C THR A 95 -10.50 7.79 -26.59
N GLY A 96 -9.82 8.50 -27.49
CA GLY A 96 -10.09 8.45 -28.93
C GLY A 96 -11.39 9.16 -29.36
N ARG A 97 -12.03 9.90 -28.46
CA ARG A 97 -13.32 10.57 -28.70
C ARG A 97 -13.15 11.92 -29.40
N LEU A 98 -14.24 12.37 -30.05
CA LEU A 98 -14.24 13.66 -30.78
C LEU A 98 -14.03 14.86 -29.83
N TRP A 99 -14.60 14.81 -28.64
CA TRP A 99 -14.42 15.81 -27.57
C TRP A 99 -13.47 15.26 -26.50
N ARG A 100 -12.25 15.77 -26.51
CA ARG A 100 -11.22 15.40 -25.53
C ARG A 100 -11.12 16.48 -24.46
N ALA A 101 -10.90 16.06 -23.21
CA ALA A 101 -10.54 16.97 -22.15
C ALA A 101 -9.14 17.56 -22.46
N PRO A 102 -8.87 18.82 -22.07
CA PRO A 102 -7.52 19.38 -22.20
C PRO A 102 -6.51 18.58 -21.37
N GLU A 103 -5.27 18.54 -21.82
CA GLU A 103 -4.16 18.04 -20.99
C GLU A 103 -4.03 18.95 -19.77
N VAL A 104 -3.96 18.33 -18.58
CA VAL A 104 -3.77 19.06 -17.32
C VAL A 104 -2.43 18.64 -16.70
N ARG A 105 -1.64 19.64 -16.31
CA ARG A 105 -0.36 19.44 -15.62
C ARG A 105 -0.44 20.07 -14.25
N PHE A 106 -0.14 19.29 -13.21
CA PHE A 106 -0.04 19.72 -11.83
C PHE A 106 1.44 19.71 -11.44
N GLU A 107 1.95 20.82 -10.91
CA GLU A 107 3.33 20.93 -10.47
C GLU A 107 3.39 20.98 -8.93
N ALA A 108 4.23 20.17 -8.32
CA ALA A 108 4.37 20.10 -6.87
C ALA A 108 4.75 21.48 -6.27
N ALA A 109 5.55 22.24 -6.99
CA ALA A 109 5.97 23.59 -6.64
C ALA A 109 4.79 24.55 -6.44
N GLU A 110 3.64 24.36 -7.12
CA GLU A 110 2.45 25.22 -6.98
C GLU A 110 1.86 25.21 -5.55
N ILE A 111 2.14 24.14 -4.80
CA ILE A 111 1.69 23.98 -3.41
C ILE A 111 2.85 23.95 -2.40
N GLY A 112 4.06 24.34 -2.85
CA GLY A 112 5.25 24.43 -2.02
C GLY A 112 5.91 23.09 -1.70
N LEU A 113 5.69 22.05 -2.51
CA LEU A 113 6.31 20.74 -2.34
C LEU A 113 7.46 20.54 -3.34
N GLU A 114 8.50 19.81 -2.92
CA GLU A 114 9.56 19.34 -3.81
C GLU A 114 9.04 18.33 -4.83
N ALA A 115 8.21 17.40 -4.37
CA ALA A 115 7.54 16.39 -5.17
C ALA A 115 6.22 15.97 -4.51
N PHE A 116 5.25 15.48 -5.29
CA PHE A 116 4.01 14.91 -4.78
C PHE A 116 4.23 13.58 -4.09
N ALA A 117 5.12 12.77 -4.67
CA ALA A 117 5.44 11.42 -4.24
C ALA A 117 6.84 11.04 -4.74
N TRP A 118 7.35 9.90 -4.27
CA TRP A 118 8.58 9.26 -4.75
C TRP A 118 8.25 7.82 -5.13
N ASN A 119 8.53 7.47 -6.38
CA ASN A 119 8.30 6.11 -6.88
C ASN A 119 9.54 5.26 -6.64
N ILE A 120 9.35 4.09 -6.02
CA ILE A 120 10.40 3.15 -5.66
C ILE A 120 9.96 1.71 -5.99
N GLU A 121 10.91 0.88 -6.40
CA GLU A 121 10.67 -0.56 -6.53
C GLU A 121 10.46 -1.19 -5.15
N ASN A 122 9.44 -2.04 -5.02
CA ASN A 122 9.09 -2.66 -3.74
C ASN A 122 10.23 -3.48 -3.14
N THR A 123 11.12 -4.04 -3.97
CA THR A 123 12.31 -4.76 -3.53
C THR A 123 13.22 -3.90 -2.66
N HIS A 124 13.49 -2.66 -3.06
CA HIS A 124 14.32 -1.72 -2.30
C HIS A 124 13.62 -1.24 -1.03
N LEU A 125 12.32 -0.92 -1.12
CA LEU A 125 11.54 -0.52 0.05
C LEU A 125 11.47 -1.63 1.11
N VAL A 126 11.19 -2.86 0.68
CA VAL A 126 11.10 -4.02 1.58
C VAL A 126 12.44 -4.32 2.22
N ALA A 127 13.55 -4.27 1.46
CA ALA A 127 14.89 -4.46 2.00
C ALA A 127 15.21 -3.43 3.09
N ALA A 128 14.98 -2.13 2.82
CA ALA A 128 15.22 -1.06 3.80
C ALA A 128 14.35 -1.22 5.06
N LEU A 129 13.09 -1.64 4.92
CA LEU A 129 12.21 -1.91 6.06
C LEU A 129 12.74 -3.09 6.89
N TRP A 130 13.16 -4.18 6.28
CA TRP A 130 13.72 -5.33 6.97
C TRP A 130 15.03 -5.01 7.66
N ASP A 131 15.94 -4.28 7.03
CA ASP A 131 17.19 -3.83 7.65
C ASP A 131 16.88 -3.02 8.94
N ARG A 132 15.86 -2.15 8.86
CA ARG A 132 15.44 -1.38 10.03
C ARG A 132 14.82 -2.25 11.12
N VAL A 133 14.03 -3.26 10.78
CA VAL A 133 13.46 -4.24 11.73
C VAL A 133 14.57 -4.98 12.48
N THR A 134 15.58 -5.46 11.77
CA THR A 134 16.69 -6.21 12.40
C THR A 134 17.59 -5.36 13.30
N THR A 135 17.64 -4.04 13.06
CA THR A 135 18.48 -3.11 13.84
C THR A 135 17.71 -2.40 14.96
N MET A 136 16.40 -2.66 15.14
CA MET A 136 15.57 -2.00 16.15
C MET A 136 15.51 -2.82 17.46
N PRO A 137 16.21 -2.41 18.55
CA PRO A 137 16.35 -3.24 19.75
C PRO A 137 15.04 -3.54 20.49
N SER A 138 14.04 -2.65 20.33
CA SER A 138 12.73 -2.76 21.00
C SER A 138 11.73 -3.64 20.23
N LEU A 139 12.14 -4.24 19.11
CA LEU A 139 11.30 -5.08 18.27
C LEU A 139 11.84 -6.52 18.23
N THR A 140 11.01 -7.48 18.64
CA THR A 140 11.34 -8.90 18.52
C THR A 140 10.75 -9.44 17.21
N HIS A 141 11.56 -10.14 16.40
CA HIS A 141 11.10 -10.80 15.18
C HIS A 141 11.08 -12.32 15.37
N LEU A 142 9.93 -12.93 15.09
CA LEU A 142 9.76 -14.38 15.00
C LEU A 142 9.68 -14.74 13.51
N PRO A 143 10.69 -15.44 12.95
CA PRO A 143 10.81 -15.70 11.49
C PRO A 143 9.91 -16.87 11.04
N THR A 144 8.63 -16.81 11.39
CA THR A 144 7.63 -17.84 11.14
C THR A 144 6.30 -17.22 10.73
N ALA A 145 5.39 -18.03 10.19
CA ALA A 145 4.02 -17.58 9.87
C ALA A 145 3.06 -17.90 11.03
N ALA A 146 2.06 -17.06 11.23
CA ALA A 146 0.91 -17.44 12.05
C ALA A 146 -0.03 -18.35 11.23
N GLN A 147 -0.43 -19.47 11.81
CA GLN A 147 -1.39 -20.41 11.22
C GLN A 147 -2.83 -20.12 11.66
N SER A 148 -3.00 -19.72 12.90
CA SER A 148 -4.31 -19.34 13.43
C SER A 148 -4.19 -18.25 14.48
N VAL A 149 -5.29 -17.54 14.69
CA VAL A 149 -5.42 -16.50 15.71
C VAL A 149 -6.72 -16.78 16.47
N SER A 150 -6.67 -16.75 17.77
CA SER A 150 -7.84 -16.88 18.65
C SER A 150 -7.89 -15.71 19.63
N ILE A 151 -9.12 -15.30 19.98
CA ILE A 151 -9.35 -14.15 20.87
C ILE A 151 -9.91 -14.70 22.18
N GLY A 152 -9.19 -14.44 23.27
CA GLY A 152 -9.59 -14.75 24.61
C GLY A 152 -10.05 -13.53 25.40
N GLN A 153 -10.52 -13.76 26.60
CA GLN A 153 -10.99 -12.69 27.51
C GLN A 153 -9.89 -11.64 27.78
N TRP A 154 -8.64 -12.06 27.87
CA TRP A 154 -7.53 -11.21 28.32
C TRP A 154 -6.54 -10.81 27.21
N GLY A 155 -6.65 -11.42 26.05
CA GLY A 155 -5.69 -11.20 24.97
C GLY A 155 -6.01 -11.98 23.71
N VAL A 156 -5.02 -12.00 22.84
CA VAL A 156 -5.02 -12.73 21.57
C VAL A 156 -3.91 -13.76 21.61
N THR A 157 -4.19 -14.99 21.22
CA THR A 157 -3.20 -16.06 21.05
C THR A 157 -3.03 -16.35 19.56
N ALA A 158 -1.80 -16.24 19.05
CA ALA A 158 -1.43 -16.69 17.71
C ALA A 158 -0.72 -18.04 17.81
N THR A 159 -1.15 -19.03 17.05
CA THR A 159 -0.45 -20.31 16.86
C THR A 159 0.46 -20.17 15.63
N LEU A 160 1.72 -20.49 15.79
CA LEU A 160 2.76 -20.31 14.78
C LEU A 160 2.98 -21.60 13.99
N ALA A 161 3.59 -21.49 12.82
CA ALA A 161 3.80 -22.63 11.90
C ALA A 161 4.75 -23.71 12.46
N ASP A 162 5.60 -23.34 13.40
CA ASP A 162 6.50 -24.24 14.14
C ASP A 162 5.86 -24.90 15.37
N GLY A 163 4.55 -24.62 15.59
CA GLY A 163 3.79 -25.10 16.74
C GLY A 163 3.87 -24.22 17.97
N ALA A 164 4.76 -23.23 18.02
CA ALA A 164 4.84 -22.26 19.10
C ALA A 164 3.57 -21.41 19.23
N THR A 165 3.37 -20.80 20.39
CA THR A 165 2.27 -19.85 20.63
C THR A 165 2.80 -18.48 21.01
N LEU A 166 2.07 -17.43 20.64
CA LEU A 166 2.34 -16.06 21.03
C LEU A 166 1.07 -15.46 21.64
N ASP A 167 1.16 -15.11 22.93
CA ASP A 167 0.11 -14.40 23.64
C ASP A 167 0.37 -12.91 23.66
N CYS A 168 -0.63 -12.10 23.32
CA CYS A 168 -0.52 -10.63 23.32
C CYS A 168 -1.84 -9.97 23.76
N ARG A 169 -1.74 -8.67 24.14
CA ARG A 169 -2.95 -7.91 24.55
C ARG A 169 -3.78 -7.51 23.34
N ILE A 170 -3.12 -7.10 22.24
CA ILE A 170 -3.74 -6.83 20.95
C ILE A 170 -2.90 -7.43 19.82
N ALA A 171 -3.53 -7.77 18.70
CA ALA A 171 -2.87 -8.14 17.46
C ALA A 171 -3.15 -7.11 16.35
N VAL A 172 -2.13 -6.80 15.56
CA VAL A 172 -2.22 -6.01 14.34
C VAL A 172 -2.13 -6.95 13.15
N GLY A 173 -3.26 -7.19 12.48
CA GLY A 173 -3.35 -8.02 11.29
C GLY A 173 -2.87 -7.26 10.05
N ALA A 174 -1.71 -7.65 9.54
CA ALA A 174 -1.09 -7.17 8.29
C ALA A 174 -0.86 -8.32 7.31
N ASP A 175 -1.66 -9.38 7.43
CA ASP A 175 -1.54 -10.69 6.82
C ASP A 175 -2.23 -10.79 5.44
N GLY A 176 -2.59 -9.64 4.86
CA GLY A 176 -3.00 -9.51 3.47
C GLY A 176 -4.46 -9.87 3.22
N ARG A 177 -4.79 -10.11 1.95
CA ARG A 177 -6.18 -10.26 1.46
C ARG A 177 -6.95 -11.37 2.17
N ASN A 178 -6.29 -12.50 2.45
CA ASN A 178 -6.87 -13.67 3.11
C ASN A 178 -6.59 -13.68 4.62
N SER A 179 -6.73 -12.53 5.25
CA SER A 179 -6.37 -12.29 6.65
C SER A 179 -7.05 -13.25 7.62
N ILE A 180 -6.24 -14.04 8.34
CA ILE A 180 -6.70 -14.87 9.46
C ILE A 180 -7.07 -14.00 10.66
N CYS A 181 -6.40 -12.85 10.84
CA CYS A 181 -6.74 -11.88 11.88
C CYS A 181 -8.13 -11.30 11.67
N ARG A 182 -8.48 -10.92 10.42
CA ARG A 182 -9.82 -10.42 10.07
C ARG A 182 -10.88 -11.48 10.34
N THR A 183 -10.62 -12.73 9.95
CA THR A 183 -11.53 -13.86 10.19
C THR A 183 -11.74 -14.12 11.67
N ALA A 184 -10.65 -14.13 12.47
CA ALA A 184 -10.73 -14.33 13.91
C ALA A 184 -11.54 -13.25 14.63
N ALA A 185 -11.46 -12.00 14.16
CA ALA A 185 -12.24 -10.87 14.68
C ALA A 185 -13.70 -10.83 14.17
N GLY A 186 -14.15 -11.80 13.37
CA GLY A 186 -15.50 -11.81 12.79
C GLY A 186 -15.79 -10.61 11.87
N ILE A 187 -14.77 -9.99 11.32
CA ILE A 187 -14.91 -8.80 10.47
C ILE A 187 -15.16 -9.24 9.03
N SER A 188 -16.30 -8.84 8.46
CA SER A 188 -16.62 -9.10 7.06
C SER A 188 -15.88 -8.18 6.10
N LEU A 189 -15.72 -8.63 4.86
CA LEU A 189 -15.11 -7.87 3.76
C LEU A 189 -16.18 -7.62 2.69
N ASP A 190 -16.47 -6.36 2.40
CA ASP A 190 -17.25 -5.96 1.24
C ASP A 190 -16.30 -5.81 0.05
N SER A 191 -16.52 -6.57 -1.01
CA SER A 191 -15.63 -6.61 -2.17
C SER A 191 -16.38 -6.53 -3.48
N ARG A 192 -15.79 -5.82 -4.44
CA ARG A 192 -16.29 -5.69 -5.80
C ARG A 192 -15.14 -5.88 -6.78
N THR A 193 -15.33 -6.74 -7.77
CA THR A 193 -14.42 -6.92 -8.90
C THR A 193 -14.94 -6.16 -10.12
N TYR A 194 -14.04 -5.56 -10.86
CA TYR A 194 -14.32 -4.92 -12.15
C TYR A 194 -13.91 -5.87 -13.28
N PRO A 195 -14.55 -5.77 -14.46
CA PRO A 195 -14.15 -6.56 -15.63
C PRO A 195 -12.91 -5.95 -16.29
N GLN A 196 -11.85 -5.84 -15.51
CA GLN A 196 -10.57 -5.22 -15.89
C GLN A 196 -9.43 -5.91 -15.20
N THR A 197 -8.30 -5.94 -15.90
CA THR A 197 -7.01 -6.42 -15.38
C THR A 197 -5.99 -5.29 -15.44
N ALA A 198 -5.22 -5.13 -14.38
CA ALA A 198 -4.07 -4.24 -14.30
C ALA A 198 -2.80 -5.02 -14.63
N LEU A 199 -2.09 -4.57 -15.66
CA LEU A 199 -0.75 -5.02 -16.02
C LEU A 199 0.27 -4.01 -15.46
N THR A 200 1.33 -4.51 -14.83
CA THR A 200 2.40 -3.67 -14.29
C THR A 200 3.73 -4.08 -14.88
N PHE A 201 4.46 -3.11 -15.42
CA PHE A 201 5.75 -3.32 -16.07
C PHE A 201 6.80 -2.36 -15.50
N THR A 202 8.06 -2.75 -15.53
CA THR A 202 9.21 -1.84 -15.47
C THR A 202 9.76 -1.67 -16.88
N LEU A 203 10.06 -0.44 -17.26
CA LEU A 203 10.46 -0.06 -18.62
C LEU A 203 11.81 0.66 -18.58
N ALA A 204 12.74 0.26 -19.44
CA ALA A 204 13.86 1.09 -19.87
C ALA A 204 13.44 1.90 -21.10
N HIS A 205 13.93 3.13 -21.24
CA HIS A 205 13.57 4.01 -22.36
C HIS A 205 14.70 4.97 -22.78
N THR A 206 14.58 5.61 -23.95
CA THR A 206 15.68 6.37 -24.55
C THR A 206 15.60 7.88 -24.34
N ARG A 207 14.46 8.41 -23.88
CA ARG A 207 14.28 9.85 -23.60
C ARG A 207 14.01 10.07 -22.11
N PRO A 208 14.53 11.13 -21.49
CA PRO A 208 14.31 11.39 -20.07
C PRO A 208 12.83 11.69 -19.77
N HIS A 209 12.34 11.20 -18.64
CA HIS A 209 10.99 11.45 -18.14
C HIS A 209 10.85 12.82 -17.44
N HIS A 210 11.94 13.48 -17.09
CA HIS A 210 11.94 14.80 -16.42
C HIS A 210 11.09 14.85 -15.14
N ASP A 211 11.04 13.75 -14.36
CA ASP A 211 10.25 13.61 -13.14
C ASP A 211 8.72 13.82 -13.35
N ILE A 212 8.24 13.59 -14.57
CA ILE A 212 6.85 13.73 -14.97
C ILE A 212 6.17 12.36 -14.93
N SER A 213 5.22 12.16 -14.01
CA SER A 213 4.27 11.07 -14.09
C SER A 213 3.19 11.40 -15.11
N THR A 214 2.99 10.53 -16.09
CA THR A 214 1.99 10.75 -17.15
C THR A 214 0.91 9.68 -17.11
N GLU A 215 -0.33 10.10 -16.93
CA GLU A 215 -1.49 9.24 -16.97
C GLU A 215 -2.34 9.55 -18.21
N PHE A 216 -2.48 8.57 -19.09
CA PHE A 216 -3.40 8.60 -20.20
C PHE A 216 -4.71 7.96 -19.76
N HIS A 217 -5.80 8.71 -19.85
CA HIS A 217 -7.15 8.18 -19.66
C HIS A 217 -7.61 7.54 -20.97
N THR A 218 -7.50 6.22 -21.07
CA THR A 218 -7.93 5.45 -22.25
C THR A 218 -9.35 4.91 -22.08
N ALA A 219 -9.94 4.41 -23.17
CA ALA A 219 -11.27 3.79 -23.12
C ALA A 219 -11.32 2.52 -22.25
N GLY A 220 -10.20 1.78 -22.11
CA GLY A 220 -10.09 0.58 -21.29
C GLY A 220 -9.79 0.85 -19.83
N GLY A 221 -9.25 2.03 -19.51
CA GLY A 221 -8.79 2.40 -18.17
C GLY A 221 -7.54 3.29 -18.20
N PRO A 222 -6.93 3.57 -17.06
CA PRO A 222 -5.72 4.38 -17.00
C PRO A 222 -4.49 3.61 -17.53
N PHE A 223 -3.64 4.33 -18.25
CA PHE A 223 -2.31 3.92 -18.69
C PHE A 223 -1.32 4.93 -18.11
N THR A 224 -0.60 4.55 -17.05
CA THR A 224 0.17 5.49 -16.24
C THR A 224 1.64 5.14 -16.25
N LEU A 225 2.47 6.03 -16.81
CA LEU A 225 3.92 5.98 -16.77
C LEU A 225 4.41 6.77 -15.55
N VAL A 226 5.19 6.12 -14.69
CA VAL A 226 5.68 6.69 -13.43
C VAL A 226 7.21 6.62 -13.39
N PRO A 227 7.92 7.75 -13.25
CA PRO A 227 9.38 7.79 -13.16
C PRO A 227 10.01 6.80 -12.19
N LEU A 228 11.14 6.23 -12.59
CA LEU A 228 12.10 5.51 -11.74
C LEU A 228 13.49 6.13 -11.95
N PRO A 229 14.49 5.86 -11.10
CA PRO A 229 15.82 6.41 -11.28
C PRO A 229 16.43 6.08 -12.66
N GLY A 230 17.08 7.05 -13.26
CA GLY A 230 17.70 6.93 -14.59
C GLY A 230 16.69 7.05 -15.74
N LEU A 231 16.94 6.33 -16.83
CA LEU A 231 16.06 6.26 -18.00
C LEU A 231 15.11 5.07 -17.86
N ARG A 232 14.41 4.99 -16.72
CA ARG A 232 13.48 3.92 -16.38
C ARG A 232 12.15 4.50 -15.90
N SER A 233 11.08 3.77 -16.11
CA SER A 233 9.74 4.08 -15.59
C SER A 233 9.01 2.80 -15.24
N SER A 234 8.11 2.86 -14.27
CA SER A 234 7.08 1.84 -14.13
C SER A 234 5.85 2.22 -14.94
N LEU A 235 5.16 1.23 -15.44
CA LEU A 235 3.88 1.37 -16.12
C LEU A 235 2.80 0.60 -15.34
N VAL A 236 1.68 1.24 -15.12
CA VAL A 236 0.42 0.59 -14.74
C VAL A 236 -0.55 0.76 -15.90
N CYS A 237 -0.96 -0.35 -16.51
CA CYS A 237 -1.88 -0.38 -17.64
C CYS A 237 -3.14 -1.14 -17.22
N VAL A 238 -4.28 -0.46 -17.13
CA VAL A 238 -5.57 -1.08 -16.83
C VAL A 238 -6.35 -1.24 -18.13
N VAL A 239 -6.76 -2.47 -18.41
CA VAL A 239 -7.47 -2.84 -19.65
C VAL A 239 -8.56 -3.85 -19.35
N ALA A 240 -9.45 -4.10 -20.32
CA ALA A 240 -10.40 -5.21 -20.26
C ALA A 240 -9.66 -6.56 -20.21
N ASP A 241 -10.30 -7.59 -19.67
CA ASP A 241 -9.64 -8.89 -19.41
C ASP A 241 -9.13 -9.55 -20.70
N ASP A 242 -9.90 -9.51 -21.78
CA ASP A 242 -9.53 -10.02 -23.10
C ASP A 242 -8.33 -9.31 -23.70
N GLU A 243 -8.26 -8.00 -23.49
CA GLU A 243 -7.13 -7.20 -23.94
C GLU A 243 -5.87 -7.46 -23.11
N ALA A 244 -6.00 -7.73 -21.82
CA ALA A 244 -4.88 -8.16 -20.98
C ALA A 244 -4.31 -9.50 -21.45
N GLU A 245 -5.20 -10.48 -21.77
CA GLU A 245 -4.78 -11.77 -22.32
C GLU A 245 -4.06 -11.58 -23.66
N ARG A 246 -4.60 -10.74 -24.56
CA ARG A 246 -3.95 -10.42 -25.85
C ARG A 246 -2.56 -9.83 -25.67
N LEU A 247 -2.39 -8.86 -24.75
CA LEU A 247 -1.10 -8.23 -24.49
C LEU A 247 -0.08 -9.23 -23.91
N CYS A 248 -0.51 -10.07 -22.97
CA CYS A 248 0.36 -11.09 -22.37
C CYS A 248 0.77 -12.19 -23.36
N ALA A 249 0.03 -12.39 -24.45
CA ALA A 249 0.35 -13.37 -25.49
C ALA A 249 1.29 -12.84 -26.59
N LEU A 250 1.61 -11.55 -26.58
CA LEU A 250 2.55 -10.96 -27.55
C LEU A 250 3.98 -11.44 -27.31
N ALA A 251 4.73 -11.58 -28.39
CA ALA A 251 6.20 -11.73 -28.30
C ALA A 251 6.81 -10.46 -27.67
N PRO A 252 7.96 -10.58 -26.98
CA PRO A 252 8.54 -9.45 -26.24
C PRO A 252 8.70 -8.17 -27.07
N GLU A 253 9.22 -8.28 -28.28
CA GLU A 253 9.45 -7.14 -29.18
C GLU A 253 8.12 -6.50 -29.67
N ALA A 254 7.08 -7.33 -29.84
CA ALA A 254 5.77 -6.85 -30.23
C ALA A 254 5.06 -6.14 -29.05
N LEU A 255 5.28 -6.63 -27.82
CA LEU A 255 4.77 -5.99 -26.61
C LEU A 255 5.48 -4.65 -26.37
N ASP A 256 6.81 -4.58 -26.52
CA ASP A 256 7.59 -3.35 -26.44
C ASP A 256 7.04 -2.28 -27.41
N ALA A 257 6.85 -2.67 -28.69
CA ALA A 257 6.30 -1.78 -29.72
C ALA A 257 4.86 -1.32 -29.41
N GLU A 258 4.02 -2.20 -28.84
CA GLU A 258 2.65 -1.86 -28.48
C GLU A 258 2.60 -0.89 -27.29
N ILE A 259 3.47 -1.07 -26.27
CA ILE A 259 3.57 -0.15 -25.14
C ILE A 259 4.13 1.22 -25.58
N GLU A 260 5.14 1.22 -26.45
CA GLU A 260 5.66 2.46 -27.07
C GLU A 260 4.55 3.20 -27.82
N ARG A 261 3.79 2.50 -28.65
CA ARG A 261 2.68 3.08 -29.40
C ARG A 261 1.60 3.69 -28.49
N ARG A 262 1.19 2.97 -27.42
CA ARG A 262 0.19 3.45 -26.44
C ARG A 262 0.67 4.65 -25.66
N SER A 263 1.96 4.77 -25.45
CA SER A 263 2.56 5.93 -24.80
C SER A 263 2.79 7.11 -25.73
N HIS A 264 2.38 7.03 -27.01
CA HIS A 264 2.70 8.02 -28.04
C HIS A 264 4.21 8.29 -28.17
N SER A 265 5.06 7.31 -27.89
CA SER A 265 6.53 7.40 -27.91
C SER A 265 7.09 8.60 -27.12
N ILE A 266 6.40 9.08 -26.09
CA ILE A 266 6.83 10.27 -25.31
C ILE A 266 8.19 10.06 -24.63
N LEU A 267 8.52 8.83 -24.27
CA LEU A 267 9.81 8.44 -23.69
C LEU A 267 10.77 7.79 -24.72
N GLY A 268 10.44 7.89 -26.00
CA GLY A 268 11.23 7.30 -27.10
C GLY A 268 11.04 5.80 -27.20
N LYS A 269 12.10 5.07 -27.61
CA LYS A 269 12.09 3.60 -27.63
C LYS A 269 11.94 3.06 -26.23
N MET A 270 11.12 2.02 -26.07
CA MET A 270 10.84 1.39 -24.80
C MET A 270 11.18 -0.08 -24.85
N HIS A 271 11.69 -0.62 -23.73
CA HIS A 271 11.95 -2.02 -23.53
C HIS A 271 11.45 -2.44 -22.17
N ILE A 272 10.65 -3.51 -22.14
CA ILE A 272 10.08 -4.06 -20.90
C ILE A 272 11.13 -4.93 -20.20
N GLU A 273 11.43 -4.61 -18.95
CA GLU A 273 12.29 -5.41 -18.11
C GLU A 273 11.58 -6.71 -17.67
N PRO A 274 12.31 -7.81 -17.43
CA PRO A 274 11.70 -9.07 -17.00
C PRO A 274 10.91 -8.97 -15.71
N GLY A 275 9.76 -9.64 -15.63
CA GLY A 275 9.01 -9.80 -14.39
C GLY A 275 7.81 -8.85 -14.25
N TYR A 276 6.94 -8.78 -15.26
CA TYR A 276 5.69 -8.03 -15.16
C TYR A 276 4.65 -8.73 -14.26
N GLY A 277 3.71 -7.96 -13.76
CA GLY A 277 2.61 -8.44 -12.93
C GLY A 277 1.24 -8.32 -13.63
N VAL A 278 0.35 -9.27 -13.31
CA VAL A 278 -1.03 -9.33 -13.81
C VAL A 278 -1.97 -9.42 -12.62
N PHE A 279 -2.88 -8.47 -12.45
CA PHE A 279 -3.76 -8.38 -11.29
C PHE A 279 -5.19 -8.04 -11.69
N PRO A 280 -6.20 -8.84 -11.29
CA PRO A 280 -7.59 -8.43 -11.46
C PRO A 280 -7.87 -7.15 -10.68
N VAL A 281 -8.56 -6.20 -11.29
CA VAL A 281 -8.92 -4.93 -10.65
C VAL A 281 -10.10 -5.17 -9.72
N SER A 282 -9.89 -4.88 -8.44
CA SER A 282 -10.92 -5.02 -7.41
C SER A 282 -10.78 -3.95 -6.33
N ILE A 283 -11.89 -3.65 -5.68
CA ILE A 283 -11.95 -2.85 -4.46
C ILE A 283 -12.52 -3.72 -3.36
N ALA A 284 -11.94 -3.63 -2.18
CA ALA A 284 -12.49 -4.30 -1.00
C ALA A 284 -12.28 -3.44 0.25
N THR A 285 -13.24 -3.47 1.16
CA THR A 285 -13.16 -2.74 2.42
C THR A 285 -13.74 -3.59 3.55
N ALA A 286 -13.01 -3.71 4.63
CA ALA A 286 -13.50 -4.37 5.83
C ALA A 286 -14.63 -3.55 6.47
N SER A 287 -15.67 -4.22 6.98
CA SER A 287 -16.81 -3.60 7.65
C SER A 287 -16.41 -2.84 8.93
N ARG A 288 -15.27 -3.24 9.52
CA ARG A 288 -14.58 -2.59 10.63
C ARG A 288 -13.08 -2.68 10.42
N PHE A 289 -12.35 -1.69 10.92
CA PHE A 289 -10.88 -1.68 10.88
C PHE A 289 -10.26 -2.26 12.16
N ALA A 290 -11.06 -2.40 13.21
CA ALA A 290 -10.68 -3.12 14.40
C ALA A 290 -11.91 -3.64 15.15
N ALA A 291 -11.77 -4.79 15.80
CA ALA A 291 -12.74 -5.38 16.71
C ALA A 291 -12.00 -6.36 17.64
N ASP A 292 -12.55 -6.60 18.83
CA ASP A 292 -12.16 -7.68 19.72
C ASP A 292 -10.63 -7.89 19.87
N ARG A 293 -9.89 -6.84 20.16
CA ARG A 293 -8.42 -6.85 20.35
C ARG A 293 -7.59 -7.00 19.07
N ILE A 294 -8.21 -6.99 17.90
CA ILE A 294 -7.51 -7.03 16.61
C ILE A 294 -7.70 -5.71 15.86
N ALA A 295 -6.60 -5.12 15.39
CA ALA A 295 -6.58 -4.01 14.46
C ALA A 295 -6.07 -4.50 13.10
N LEU A 296 -6.71 -4.08 11.99
CA LEU A 296 -6.34 -4.46 10.63
C LEU A 296 -5.61 -3.32 9.94
N VAL A 297 -4.54 -3.63 9.21
CA VAL A 297 -3.77 -2.65 8.42
C VAL A 297 -3.53 -3.14 6.98
N GLY A 298 -3.48 -2.22 6.05
CA GLY A 298 -3.21 -2.50 4.64
C GLY A 298 -4.22 -3.45 3.99
N GLU A 299 -3.75 -4.43 3.21
CA GLU A 299 -4.63 -5.34 2.45
C GLU A 299 -5.49 -6.27 3.33
N ALA A 300 -5.22 -6.38 4.62
CA ALA A 300 -6.12 -7.06 5.56
C ALA A 300 -7.39 -6.24 5.82
N ALA A 301 -7.31 -4.91 5.75
CA ALA A 301 -8.39 -3.97 5.99
C ALA A 301 -9.05 -3.45 4.70
N HIS A 302 -8.26 -3.21 3.65
CA HIS A 302 -8.76 -2.61 2.40
C HIS A 302 -7.87 -2.96 1.21
N LEU A 303 -8.49 -3.06 0.05
CA LEU A 303 -7.85 -3.24 -1.24
C LEU A 303 -8.36 -2.16 -2.19
N PHE A 304 -7.46 -1.47 -2.87
CA PHE A 304 -7.79 -0.46 -3.86
C PHE A 304 -7.22 -0.82 -5.23
N PRO A 305 -7.91 -0.47 -6.32
CA PRO A 305 -7.33 -0.49 -7.65
C PRO A 305 -6.01 0.30 -7.68
N PRO A 306 -5.08 -0.04 -8.59
CA PRO A 306 -3.80 0.66 -8.70
C PRO A 306 -3.95 2.05 -9.36
N ILE A 307 -4.92 2.83 -8.90
CA ILE A 307 -5.24 4.18 -9.37
C ILE A 307 -4.87 5.18 -8.27
N GLY A 308 -4.07 6.20 -8.60
CA GLY A 308 -3.68 7.25 -7.68
C GLY A 308 -2.81 6.81 -6.50
N ALA A 309 -2.10 5.69 -6.62
CA ALA A 309 -1.12 5.18 -5.63
C ALA A 309 -1.65 5.06 -4.18
N GLN A 310 -2.95 4.75 -3.99
CA GLN A 310 -3.59 4.77 -2.65
C GLN A 310 -3.19 3.59 -1.76
N GLY A 311 -3.05 2.37 -2.30
CA GLY A 311 -2.99 1.13 -1.52
C GLY A 311 -1.98 1.16 -0.37
N LEU A 312 -0.68 1.25 -0.67
CA LEU A 312 0.36 1.23 0.38
C LEU A 312 0.35 2.51 1.22
N ASN A 313 0.07 3.67 0.64
CA ASN A 313 0.02 4.92 1.39
C ASN A 313 -1.05 4.91 2.49
N LEU A 314 -2.21 4.28 2.24
CA LEU A 314 -3.23 4.06 3.26
C LEU A 314 -2.80 3.02 4.28
N GLY A 315 -2.12 1.94 3.85
CA GLY A 315 -1.55 0.95 4.77
C GLY A 315 -0.50 1.52 5.71
N VAL A 316 0.36 2.42 5.24
CA VAL A 316 1.31 3.18 6.09
C VAL A 316 0.54 4.06 7.08
N ARG A 317 -0.53 4.73 6.64
CA ARG A 317 -1.37 5.55 7.52
C ARG A 317 -2.08 4.72 8.58
N ASP A 318 -2.58 3.53 8.23
CA ASP A 318 -3.16 2.58 9.19
C ASP A 318 -2.14 2.22 10.26
N ALA A 319 -0.95 1.79 9.82
CA ALA A 319 0.15 1.35 10.66
C ALA A 319 0.56 2.43 11.69
N VAL A 320 0.76 3.65 11.21
CA VAL A 320 1.15 4.78 12.08
C VAL A 320 0.00 5.19 12.99
N ALA A 321 -1.27 5.12 12.53
CA ALA A 321 -2.43 5.51 13.34
C ALA A 321 -2.64 4.57 14.53
N ILE A 322 -2.57 3.25 14.34
CA ILE A 322 -2.66 2.30 15.46
C ILE A 322 -1.49 2.45 16.41
N ALA A 323 -0.28 2.65 15.89
CA ALA A 323 0.93 2.82 16.70
C ALA A 323 0.89 4.09 17.56
N GLU A 324 0.45 5.22 17.01
CA GLU A 324 0.27 6.49 17.73
C GLU A 324 -0.74 6.32 18.89
N ILE A 325 -1.93 5.75 18.61
CA ILE A 325 -2.98 5.57 19.62
C ILE A 325 -2.52 4.61 20.71
N ALA A 326 -1.95 3.46 20.33
CA ALA A 326 -1.47 2.45 21.27
C ALA A 326 -0.30 2.98 22.12
N GLY A 327 0.62 3.74 21.51
CA GLY A 327 1.74 4.37 22.20
C GLY A 327 1.30 5.44 23.21
N ASP A 328 0.29 6.24 22.87
CA ASP A 328 -0.28 7.23 23.78
C ASP A 328 -0.92 6.58 25.01
N ILE A 329 -1.65 5.48 24.84
CA ILE A 329 -2.26 4.72 25.90
C ILE A 329 -1.17 4.07 26.77
N HIS A 330 -0.20 3.42 26.14
CA HIS A 330 0.89 2.74 26.83
C HIS A 330 1.71 3.71 27.71
N ARG A 331 2.07 4.88 27.19
CA ARG A 331 2.81 5.91 27.95
C ARG A 331 2.05 6.43 29.17
N ARG A 332 0.72 6.40 29.12
CA ARG A 332 -0.14 6.79 30.26
C ARG A 332 -0.41 5.63 31.23
N GLY A 333 0.18 4.45 31.00
CA GLY A 333 -0.06 3.24 31.84
C GLY A 333 -1.44 2.62 31.66
N GLY A 334 -2.15 2.95 30.58
CA GLY A 334 -3.46 2.38 30.26
C GLY A 334 -3.39 1.00 29.61
N ASP A 335 -4.53 0.30 29.51
CA ASP A 335 -4.62 -0.96 28.78
C ASP A 335 -4.57 -0.68 27.27
N ILE A 336 -3.56 -1.22 26.59
CA ILE A 336 -3.38 -1.06 25.15
C ILE A 336 -4.58 -1.55 24.31
N ALA A 337 -5.42 -2.42 24.89
CA ALA A 337 -6.66 -2.87 24.25
C ALA A 337 -7.66 -1.72 24.02
N ASP A 338 -7.56 -0.63 24.79
CA ASP A 338 -8.38 0.56 24.60
C ASP A 338 -8.06 1.28 23.28
N ALA A 339 -6.98 0.92 22.59
CA ALA A 339 -6.63 1.47 21.27
C ALA A 339 -7.60 1.02 20.15
N ILE A 340 -8.28 -0.09 20.29
CA ILE A 340 -9.11 -0.74 19.26
C ILE A 340 -10.25 0.18 18.78
N THR A 341 -11.04 0.69 19.71
CA THR A 341 -12.23 1.52 19.38
C THR A 341 -11.87 2.87 18.73
N PRO A 342 -10.92 3.68 19.26
CA PRO A 342 -10.55 4.92 18.63
C PRO A 342 -9.86 4.71 17.27
N TYR A 343 -9.09 3.62 17.11
CA TYR A 343 -8.50 3.25 15.83
C TYR A 343 -9.57 2.95 14.78
N ASP A 344 -10.54 2.05 15.08
CA ASP A 344 -11.64 1.71 14.18
C ASP A 344 -12.38 2.97 13.70
N ARG A 345 -12.77 3.84 14.65
CA ARG A 345 -13.49 5.08 14.34
C ARG A 345 -12.68 6.00 13.43
N ARG A 346 -11.37 6.22 13.74
CA ARG A 346 -10.48 7.08 12.96
C ARG A 346 -10.32 6.57 11.53
N ARG A 347 -10.08 5.25 11.36
CA ARG A 347 -9.83 4.68 10.04
C ARG A 347 -11.10 4.56 9.20
N ARG A 348 -12.23 4.23 9.80
CA ARG A 348 -13.49 4.12 9.08
C ARG A 348 -13.87 5.43 8.39
N SER A 349 -13.76 6.57 9.06
CA SER A 349 -14.09 7.86 8.45
C SER A 349 -13.13 8.26 7.32
N ASP A 350 -11.82 7.99 7.47
CA ASP A 350 -10.81 8.32 6.45
C ASP A 350 -10.97 7.43 5.20
N ILE A 351 -11.16 6.13 5.38
CA ILE A 351 -11.28 5.18 4.25
C ILE A 351 -12.61 5.36 3.51
N ALA A 352 -13.73 5.60 4.21
CA ALA A 352 -15.04 5.77 3.55
C ALA A 352 -15.00 6.90 2.51
N SER A 353 -14.42 8.06 2.86
CA SER A 353 -14.31 9.19 1.93
C SER A 353 -13.46 8.86 0.70
N ARG A 354 -12.37 8.11 0.88
CA ARG A 354 -11.44 7.74 -0.20
C ARG A 354 -11.98 6.64 -1.08
N SER A 355 -12.65 5.64 -0.50
CA SER A 355 -13.28 4.56 -1.26
C SER A 355 -14.33 5.11 -2.22
N ILE A 356 -15.15 6.06 -1.77
CA ILE A 356 -16.15 6.73 -2.60
C ILE A 356 -15.46 7.49 -3.75
N ALA A 357 -14.39 8.25 -3.45
CA ALA A 357 -13.68 9.03 -4.45
C ALA A 357 -13.03 8.14 -5.53
N VAL A 358 -12.37 7.05 -5.12
CA VAL A 358 -11.71 6.10 -6.05
C VAL A 358 -12.74 5.33 -6.88
N ASP A 359 -13.84 4.84 -6.27
CA ASP A 359 -14.89 4.14 -7.00
C ASP A 359 -15.59 5.07 -8.01
N LEU A 360 -15.88 6.33 -7.62
CA LEU A 360 -16.46 7.33 -8.52
C LEU A 360 -15.52 7.65 -9.69
N LEU A 361 -14.23 7.82 -9.42
CA LEU A 361 -13.24 8.05 -10.46
C LEU A 361 -13.17 6.87 -11.43
N ASN A 362 -13.02 5.64 -10.94
CA ASN A 362 -12.95 4.45 -11.78
C ASN A 362 -14.23 4.28 -12.64
N ARG A 363 -15.41 4.43 -12.04
CA ARG A 363 -16.68 4.37 -12.78
C ARG A 363 -16.80 5.47 -13.83
N SER A 364 -16.29 6.67 -13.54
CA SER A 364 -16.32 7.78 -14.50
C SER A 364 -15.45 7.52 -15.73
N LEU A 365 -14.33 6.79 -15.56
CA LEU A 365 -13.45 6.37 -16.64
C LEU A 365 -14.12 5.29 -17.51
N LEU A 366 -14.87 4.36 -16.90
CA LEU A 366 -15.58 3.28 -17.58
C LEU A 366 -16.91 3.71 -18.20
N SER A 367 -17.42 4.90 -17.85
CA SER A 367 -18.75 5.33 -18.29
C SER A 367 -18.73 5.87 -19.71
N ASP A 368 -19.59 5.30 -20.59
CA ASP A 368 -19.84 5.82 -21.92
C ASP A 368 -20.92 6.91 -21.95
N PHE A 369 -21.47 7.28 -20.79
CA PHE A 369 -22.55 8.27 -20.71
C PHE A 369 -22.00 9.69 -20.93
N LEU A 370 -22.46 10.36 -22.00
CA LEU A 370 -21.99 11.71 -22.41
C LEU A 370 -22.02 12.74 -21.27
N ALA A 371 -23.04 12.68 -20.39
CA ALA A 371 -23.14 13.60 -19.24
C ALA A 371 -22.01 13.41 -18.22
N VAL A 372 -21.62 12.16 -17.93
CA VAL A 372 -20.50 11.85 -17.00
C VAL A 372 -19.17 12.31 -17.59
N GLN A 373 -18.99 12.11 -18.89
CA GLN A 373 -17.79 12.53 -19.60
C GLN A 373 -17.67 14.05 -19.68
N SER A 374 -18.79 14.74 -19.96
CA SER A 374 -18.85 16.20 -19.99
C SER A 374 -18.54 16.79 -18.62
N LEU A 375 -19.07 16.21 -17.54
CA LEU A 375 -18.78 16.63 -16.17
C LEU A 375 -17.29 16.42 -15.82
N ARG A 376 -16.68 15.31 -16.20
CA ARG A 376 -15.23 15.07 -16.05
C ARG A 376 -14.42 16.10 -16.82
N GLY A 377 -14.75 16.35 -18.08
CA GLY A 377 -14.10 17.36 -18.91
C GLY A 377 -14.21 18.76 -18.32
N LEU A 378 -15.40 19.15 -17.83
CA LEU A 378 -15.62 20.43 -17.16
C LEU A 378 -14.83 20.52 -15.84
N THR A 379 -14.74 19.44 -15.07
CA THR A 379 -13.96 19.41 -13.83
C THR A 379 -12.48 19.61 -14.12
N LEU A 380 -11.91 18.89 -15.10
CA LEU A 380 -10.52 19.06 -15.52
C LEU A 380 -10.27 20.48 -16.07
N TYR A 381 -11.19 21.02 -16.86
CA TYR A 381 -11.13 22.39 -17.35
C TYR A 381 -11.15 23.43 -16.23
N ALA A 382 -12.03 23.23 -15.23
CA ALA A 382 -12.08 24.12 -14.06
C ALA A 382 -10.80 24.05 -13.22
N LEU A 383 -10.24 22.85 -13.03
CA LEU A 383 -8.95 22.65 -12.35
C LEU A 383 -7.79 23.29 -13.12
N ASP A 384 -7.84 23.31 -14.44
CA ASP A 384 -6.83 23.98 -15.27
C ASP A 384 -6.89 25.52 -15.14
N ARG A 385 -8.10 26.09 -15.05
CA ARG A 385 -8.33 27.55 -15.11
C ARG A 385 -8.43 28.23 -13.75
N ILE A 386 -8.86 27.54 -12.71
CA ILE A 386 -9.13 28.12 -11.39
C ILE A 386 -8.02 27.75 -10.42
N GLY A 387 -6.95 28.56 -10.35
CA GLY A 387 -5.77 28.29 -9.55
C GLY A 387 -6.03 27.98 -8.05
N PRO A 388 -6.92 28.67 -7.32
CA PRO A 388 -7.27 28.33 -5.93
C PRO A 388 -7.90 26.94 -5.80
N LEU A 389 -8.84 26.58 -6.69
CA LEU A 389 -9.50 25.27 -6.70
C LEU A 389 -8.49 24.16 -6.99
N ARG A 390 -7.62 24.39 -7.99
CA ARG A 390 -6.52 23.50 -8.36
C ARG A 390 -5.59 23.22 -7.17
N ARG A 391 -5.10 24.26 -6.49
CA ARG A 391 -4.22 24.10 -5.33
C ARG A 391 -4.92 23.42 -4.15
N ALA A 392 -6.22 23.68 -3.94
CA ALA A 392 -7.00 22.98 -2.92
C ALA A 392 -7.14 21.49 -3.22
N ALA A 393 -7.46 21.13 -4.46
CA ALA A 393 -7.54 19.74 -4.91
C ALA A 393 -6.20 19.01 -4.80
N MET A 394 -5.10 19.66 -5.20
CA MET A 394 -3.74 19.10 -5.09
C MET A 394 -3.37 18.83 -3.62
N ARG A 395 -3.62 19.79 -2.71
CA ARG A 395 -3.33 19.62 -1.27
C ARG A 395 -4.13 18.48 -0.66
N GLU A 396 -5.43 18.42 -0.94
CA GLU A 396 -6.30 17.37 -0.40
C GLU A 396 -5.94 15.99 -0.96
N GLY A 397 -5.57 15.90 -2.24
CA GLY A 397 -5.16 14.66 -2.89
C GLY A 397 -3.86 14.07 -2.35
N VAL A 398 -2.86 14.92 -2.08
CA VAL A 398 -1.48 14.49 -1.74
C VAL A 398 -1.23 14.49 -0.23
N ALA A 399 -1.69 15.52 0.47
CA ALA A 399 -1.42 15.73 1.89
C ALA A 399 -2.64 16.35 2.58
N PRO A 400 -3.72 15.59 2.79
CA PRO A 400 -4.92 16.11 3.46
C PRO A 400 -4.55 16.62 4.86
N ARG A 401 -4.97 17.84 5.18
CA ARG A 401 -4.61 18.48 6.46
C ARG A 401 -5.28 17.82 7.67
N ALA A 402 -6.46 17.22 7.49
CA ALA A 402 -7.21 16.61 8.58
C ALA A 402 -6.86 15.13 8.76
N GLY A 403 -6.69 14.70 10.02
CA GLY A 403 -6.61 13.30 10.38
C GLY A 403 -5.28 12.59 10.14
N LEU A 404 -4.21 13.28 9.69
CA LEU A 404 -2.88 12.65 9.58
C LEU A 404 -2.32 12.29 10.97
N PRO A 405 -1.76 11.08 11.14
CA PRO A 405 -0.97 10.72 12.32
C PRO A 405 0.27 11.63 12.49
N ALA A 406 0.78 11.73 13.72
CA ALA A 406 1.90 12.62 14.05
C ALA A 406 3.14 12.40 13.17
N LEU A 407 3.58 11.14 13.01
CA LEU A 407 4.77 10.82 12.17
C LEU A 407 4.59 11.16 10.69
N MET A 408 3.37 11.41 10.22
CA MET A 408 3.06 11.77 8.84
C MET A 408 2.92 13.29 8.64
N ARG A 409 2.93 14.09 9.73
CA ARG A 409 2.95 15.55 9.69
C ARG A 409 4.39 16.02 9.55
N GLY A 410 4.64 17.10 8.81
CA GLY A 410 5.94 17.78 8.86
C GLY A 410 6.08 18.62 10.13
N GLU A 411 7.28 19.00 10.49
CA GLU A 411 7.54 19.98 11.57
C GLU A 411 6.92 21.36 11.27
N ASP A 412 6.44 21.59 10.05
CA ASP A 412 5.90 22.85 9.56
C ASP A 412 4.35 22.92 9.59
N SER A 413 3.67 22.09 10.39
CA SER A 413 2.20 22.05 10.44
C SER A 413 1.62 22.40 11.81
#